data_bfe7c81e0fdc2c0210caf4f220a43696
#
_entry.id   bfe7c81e0fdc2c0210caf4f220a43696
#
_cell.length_a   1.000
_cell.length_b   1.000
_cell.length_c   1.000
_cell.angle_alpha   90.00
_cell.angle_beta   90.00
_cell.angle_gamma   90.00
#
_symmetry.space_group_name_H-M   'P 1'
#
loop_
_entity.id
_entity.type
_entity.pdbx_description
1 polymer ?
#
loop_
_entity_poly.entity_id
_entity_poly.type
_entity_poly.pdbx_seq_one_letter_code
_entity_poly.pdbx_strand_id
1 'polypeptide(L)'
;MLKDVYLARLERLYEDYLKTVQELEDNRKFGEGMFGFKGGPADNPCHDRFADELRALLEDFAAQEPDSAQVREVMSWIFDAPKRFPRPRTASWMLLAVHGLTGDLTERLSPEDAKALYDAYTGRYKRWERLPNQIELLKKLKART
;
A
#
# COMPACT_ATOMS: atom_id res chain seq x y z
N MET A 1 8.56 -19.25 -7.67
CA MET A 1 7.12 -19.15 -7.38
C MET A 1 6.59 -17.76 -7.72
N LEU A 2 5.40 -17.69 -8.28
CA LEU A 2 4.82 -16.41 -8.73
C LEU A 2 4.75 -15.38 -7.62
N LYS A 3 4.18 -15.75 -6.45
CA LYS A 3 4.05 -14.79 -5.34
C LYS A 3 5.41 -14.28 -4.87
N ASP A 4 6.43 -15.13 -4.86
CA ASP A 4 7.74 -14.72 -4.37
C ASP A 4 8.39 -13.68 -5.26
N VAL A 5 8.19 -13.80 -6.58
CA VAL A 5 8.67 -12.79 -7.54
C VAL A 5 8.02 -11.43 -7.26
N TYR A 6 6.70 -11.42 -7.07
CA TYR A 6 5.98 -10.18 -6.85
C TYR A 6 6.20 -9.60 -5.46
N LEU A 7 6.38 -10.45 -4.44
CA LEU A 7 6.73 -9.96 -3.11
C LEU A 7 8.11 -9.29 -3.12
N ALA A 8 9.08 -9.85 -3.87
CA ALA A 8 10.39 -9.23 -4.01
C ALA A 8 10.30 -7.88 -4.74
N ARG A 9 9.47 -7.80 -5.78
CA ARG A 9 9.24 -6.56 -6.51
C ARG A 9 8.58 -5.49 -5.62
N LEU A 10 7.61 -5.91 -4.81
CA LEU A 10 6.95 -5.02 -3.85
C LEU A 10 7.95 -4.47 -2.82
N GLU A 11 8.77 -5.33 -2.27
CA GLU A 11 9.77 -4.92 -1.29
C GLU A 11 10.69 -3.86 -1.86
N ARG A 12 11.19 -4.08 -3.06
CA ARG A 12 12.06 -3.12 -3.74
C ARG A 12 11.33 -1.80 -4.02
N LEU A 13 10.11 -1.88 -4.49
CA LEU A 13 9.31 -0.68 -4.78
C LEU A 13 9.10 0.16 -3.52
N TYR A 14 8.72 -0.49 -2.42
CA TYR A 14 8.49 0.20 -1.16
C TYR A 14 9.78 0.79 -0.60
N GLU A 15 10.87 0.03 -0.63
CA GLU A 15 12.16 0.51 -0.15
C GLU A 15 12.64 1.73 -0.93
N ASP A 16 12.53 1.69 -2.26
CA ASP A 16 12.93 2.81 -3.12
C ASP A 16 12.07 4.04 -2.85
N TYR A 17 10.76 3.86 -2.72
CA TYR A 17 9.86 4.96 -2.40
C TYR A 17 10.18 5.59 -1.05
N LEU A 18 10.32 4.77 -0.01
CA LEU A 18 10.57 5.27 1.34
C LEU A 18 11.93 5.96 1.44
N LYS A 19 12.93 5.43 0.74
CA LYS A 19 14.24 6.07 0.66
C LYS A 19 14.15 7.45 0.01
N THR A 20 13.41 7.55 -1.08
CA THR A 20 13.22 8.81 -1.79
C THR A 20 12.50 9.84 -0.91
N VAL A 21 11.46 9.42 -0.21
CA VAL A 21 10.71 10.30 0.69
C VAL A 21 11.62 10.77 1.85
N GLN A 22 12.42 9.86 2.39
CA GLN A 22 13.34 10.23 3.48
C GLN A 22 14.36 11.26 3.02
N GLU A 23 14.90 11.10 1.81
CA GLU A 23 15.83 12.07 1.25
C GLU A 23 15.17 13.44 1.05
N LEU A 24 13.93 13.46 0.59
CA LEU A 24 13.18 14.70 0.43
C LEU A 24 12.91 15.38 1.79
N GLU A 25 12.58 14.61 2.81
CA GLU A 25 12.38 15.15 4.15
C GLU A 25 13.67 15.72 4.72
N ASP A 26 14.79 15.02 4.53
CA ASP A 26 16.09 15.47 5.03
C ASP A 26 16.50 16.77 4.34
N ASN A 27 16.27 16.88 3.05
CA ASN A 27 16.54 18.11 2.32
C ASN A 27 15.65 19.27 2.77
N ARG A 28 14.38 19.00 3.06
CA ARG A 28 13.44 20.02 3.55
C ARG A 28 13.79 20.57 4.91
N LYS A 29 14.40 19.77 5.77
CA LYS A 29 14.82 20.25 7.08
C LYS A 29 15.72 21.46 7.00
N PHE A 30 16.52 21.55 5.96
CA PHE A 30 17.35 22.72 5.72
C PHE A 30 16.56 23.89 5.13
N GLY A 31 15.71 23.62 4.13
CA GLY A 31 14.96 24.67 3.45
C GLY A 31 13.76 25.17 4.23
N GLU A 32 12.98 24.27 4.80
CA GLU A 32 11.75 24.60 5.52
C GLU A 32 12.01 25.33 6.82
N GLY A 33 13.11 25.02 7.49
CA GLY A 33 13.48 25.71 8.70
C GLY A 33 13.65 27.19 8.48
N MET A 34 14.02 27.59 7.26
CA MET A 34 14.16 28.98 6.90
C MET A 34 12.86 29.63 6.44
N PHE A 35 12.01 28.91 5.76
CA PHE A 35 10.85 29.47 5.08
C PHE A 35 9.50 28.99 5.63
N GLY A 36 9.52 28.04 6.56
CA GLY A 36 8.29 27.51 7.14
C GLY A 36 7.43 26.65 6.22
N PHE A 37 7.96 26.19 5.13
CA PHE A 37 7.23 25.33 4.21
C PHE A 37 7.09 23.92 4.77
N LYS A 38 5.90 23.37 4.67
CA LYS A 38 5.60 22.01 5.10
C LYS A 38 5.03 21.24 3.94
N GLY A 39 5.66 20.17 3.58
CA GLY A 39 5.25 19.32 2.49
C GLY A 39 4.99 20.19 1.26
N GLY A 40 5.33 19.89 0.20
CA GLY A 40 5.10 20.78 -0.91
C GLY A 40 4.72 20.04 -2.16
N PRO A 41 4.40 20.77 -3.20
CA PRO A 41 4.16 20.20 -4.51
C PRO A 41 5.31 19.31 -4.99
N ALA A 42 6.52 19.55 -4.49
CA ALA A 42 7.69 18.76 -4.86
C ALA A 42 7.62 17.31 -4.44
N ASP A 43 6.82 16.97 -3.41
CA ASP A 43 6.64 15.60 -2.95
C ASP A 43 5.59 14.84 -3.76
N ASN A 44 4.61 15.54 -4.31
CA ASN A 44 3.51 14.92 -5.02
C ASN A 44 3.93 13.98 -6.16
N PRO A 45 4.91 14.37 -7.01
CA PRO A 45 5.38 13.46 -8.05
C PRO A 45 5.93 12.14 -7.52
N CYS A 46 6.56 12.16 -6.35
CA CYS A 46 7.09 10.96 -5.71
C CYS A 46 5.96 10.03 -5.27
N HIS A 47 4.95 10.58 -4.60
CA HIS A 47 3.79 9.80 -4.15
C HIS A 47 3.00 9.26 -5.33
N ASP A 48 2.75 10.09 -6.34
CA ASP A 48 2.01 9.70 -7.53
C ASP A 48 2.74 8.59 -8.29
N ARG A 49 4.06 8.71 -8.42
CA ARG A 49 4.86 7.70 -9.10
C ARG A 49 4.80 6.37 -8.36
N PHE A 50 4.90 6.39 -7.04
CA PHE A 50 4.79 5.18 -6.23
C PHE A 50 3.44 4.50 -6.44
N ALA A 51 2.36 5.26 -6.39
CA ALA A 51 1.01 4.72 -6.60
C ALA A 51 0.86 4.14 -8.00
N ASP A 52 1.37 4.83 -9.01
CA ASP A 52 1.29 4.38 -10.41
C ASP A 52 2.10 3.10 -10.63
N GLU A 53 3.30 3.04 -10.07
CA GLU A 53 4.15 1.85 -10.17
C GLU A 53 3.55 0.66 -9.43
N LEU A 54 2.94 0.91 -8.27
CA LEU A 54 2.26 -0.14 -7.52
C LEU A 54 1.04 -0.65 -8.28
N ARG A 55 0.26 0.27 -8.86
CA ARG A 55 -0.90 -0.12 -9.67
C ARG A 55 -0.46 -0.98 -10.85
N ALA A 56 0.58 -0.57 -11.55
CA ALA A 56 1.11 -1.33 -12.69
C ALA A 56 1.60 -2.71 -12.26
N LEU A 57 2.26 -2.81 -11.12
CA LEU A 57 2.73 -4.08 -10.58
C LEU A 57 1.55 -5.01 -10.26
N LEU A 58 0.49 -4.47 -9.65
CA LEU A 58 -0.68 -5.27 -9.31
C LEU A 58 -1.46 -5.71 -10.56
N GLU A 59 -1.54 -4.86 -11.59
CA GLU A 59 -2.14 -5.24 -12.87
C GLU A 59 -1.35 -6.35 -13.54
N ASP A 60 -0.03 -6.27 -13.49
CA ASP A 60 0.85 -7.29 -14.05
C ASP A 60 0.69 -8.62 -13.30
N PHE A 61 0.60 -8.55 -11.97
CA PHE A 61 0.35 -9.72 -11.14
C PHE A 61 -1.00 -10.36 -11.49
N ALA A 62 -2.05 -9.56 -11.61
CA ALA A 62 -3.38 -10.06 -11.96
C ALA A 62 -3.38 -10.74 -13.35
N ALA A 63 -2.60 -10.21 -14.28
CA ALA A 63 -2.49 -10.78 -15.63
C ALA A 63 -1.86 -12.18 -15.64
N GLN A 64 -1.13 -12.55 -14.57
CA GLN A 64 -0.56 -13.89 -14.42
C GLN A 64 -1.57 -14.91 -13.90
N GLU A 65 -2.81 -14.49 -13.69
CA GLU A 65 -3.90 -15.35 -13.19
C GLU A 65 -3.54 -16.07 -11.88
N PRO A 66 -3.15 -15.32 -10.84
CA PRO A 66 -2.77 -15.94 -9.56
C PRO A 66 -3.97 -16.62 -8.90
N ASP A 67 -3.70 -17.68 -8.14
CA ASP A 67 -4.74 -18.31 -7.35
C ASP A 67 -5.07 -17.50 -6.09
N SER A 68 -6.13 -17.92 -5.38
CA SER A 68 -6.59 -17.20 -4.20
C SER A 68 -5.52 -17.09 -3.12
N ALA A 69 -4.75 -18.14 -2.90
CA ALA A 69 -3.69 -18.14 -1.88
C ALA A 69 -2.59 -17.14 -2.22
N GLN A 70 -2.22 -17.03 -3.49
CA GLN A 70 -1.21 -16.08 -3.94
C GLN A 70 -1.71 -14.65 -3.80
N VAL A 71 -2.97 -14.40 -4.16
CA VAL A 71 -3.59 -13.08 -4.01
C VAL A 71 -3.63 -12.69 -2.53
N ARG A 72 -4.03 -13.60 -1.67
CA ARG A 72 -4.07 -13.35 -0.23
C ARG A 72 -2.69 -12.97 0.31
N GLU A 73 -1.64 -13.68 -0.11
CA GLU A 73 -0.28 -13.38 0.33
C GLU A 73 0.18 -11.98 -0.10
N VAL A 74 -0.09 -11.61 -1.34
CA VAL A 74 0.29 -10.30 -1.87
C VAL A 74 -0.48 -9.19 -1.15
N MET A 75 -1.79 -9.36 -0.98
CA MET A 75 -2.59 -8.37 -0.28
C MET A 75 -2.16 -8.22 1.19
N SER A 76 -1.90 -9.34 1.88
CA SER A 76 -1.42 -9.32 3.26
C SER A 76 -0.11 -8.55 3.39
N TRP A 77 0.79 -8.76 2.45
CA TRP A 77 2.07 -8.05 2.46
C TRP A 77 1.87 -6.53 2.40
N ILE A 78 0.99 -6.09 1.50
CA ILE A 78 0.70 -4.67 1.32
C ILE A 78 0.02 -4.09 2.57
N PHE A 79 -0.91 -4.84 3.16
CA PHE A 79 -1.62 -4.39 4.37
C PHE A 79 -0.69 -4.28 5.57
N ASP A 80 0.34 -5.12 5.64
CA ASP A 80 1.29 -5.13 6.75
C ASP A 80 2.47 -4.18 6.55
N ALA A 81 2.67 -3.67 5.34
CA ALA A 81 3.80 -2.80 5.03
C ALA A 81 3.94 -1.60 5.97
N PRO A 82 2.84 -0.91 6.38
CA PRO A 82 2.97 0.21 7.32
C PRO A 82 3.64 -0.14 8.65
N LYS A 83 3.58 -1.41 9.06
CA LYS A 83 4.23 -1.86 10.28
C LYS A 83 5.61 -2.45 10.05
N ARG A 84 5.90 -2.85 8.82
CA ARG A 84 7.15 -3.52 8.49
C ARG A 84 8.30 -2.56 8.29
N PHE A 85 8.02 -1.42 7.69
CA PHE A 85 9.06 -0.46 7.33
C PHE A 85 9.09 0.71 8.28
N PRO A 86 10.31 1.19 8.67
CA PRO A 86 10.43 2.50 9.29
C PRO A 86 9.93 3.54 8.29
N ARG A 87 9.06 4.45 8.74
CA ARG A 87 8.38 5.34 7.83
C ARG A 87 8.81 6.78 8.02
N PRO A 88 9.19 7.48 6.95
CA PRO A 88 9.23 8.93 6.98
C PRO A 88 7.83 9.46 7.29
N ARG A 89 7.76 10.57 7.99
CA ARG A 89 6.50 11.14 8.44
C ARG A 89 5.49 11.37 7.32
N THR A 90 5.97 11.86 6.18
CA THR A 90 5.11 12.19 5.03
C THR A 90 4.67 10.98 4.24
N ALA A 91 5.26 9.80 4.47
CA ALA A 91 4.88 8.58 3.78
C ALA A 91 3.80 7.79 4.51
N SER A 92 3.55 8.08 5.78
CA SER A 92 2.65 7.28 6.61
C SER A 92 1.26 7.14 6.02
N TRP A 93 0.67 8.27 5.58
CA TRP A 93 -0.67 8.25 5.00
C TRP A 93 -0.69 7.52 3.66
N MET A 94 0.38 7.64 2.87
CA MET A 94 0.45 7.03 1.54
C MET A 94 0.48 5.51 1.61
N LEU A 95 1.18 4.96 2.60
CA LEU A 95 1.24 3.51 2.79
C LEU A 95 -0.14 2.93 3.13
N LEU A 96 -1.02 3.72 3.75
CA LEU A 96 -2.40 3.32 3.98
C LEU A 96 -3.28 3.57 2.77
N ALA A 97 -3.07 4.70 2.09
CA ALA A 97 -3.88 5.08 0.94
C ALA A 97 -3.80 4.06 -0.20
N VAL A 98 -2.63 3.47 -0.42
CA VAL A 98 -2.46 2.50 -1.51
C VAL A 98 -3.14 1.15 -1.26
N HIS A 99 -3.64 0.89 -0.03
CA HIS A 99 -4.40 -0.33 0.23
C HIS A 99 -5.60 -0.46 -0.72
N GLY A 100 -6.21 0.66 -1.07
CA GLY A 100 -7.35 0.67 -1.99
C GLY A 100 -7.02 0.14 -3.39
N LEU A 101 -5.76 0.21 -3.80
CA LEU A 101 -5.34 -0.29 -5.11
C LEU A 101 -5.49 -1.81 -5.24
N THR A 102 -5.56 -2.53 -4.11
CA THR A 102 -5.74 -3.98 -4.12
C THR A 102 -7.19 -4.40 -4.35
N GLY A 103 -8.11 -3.43 -4.42
CA GLY A 103 -9.55 -3.72 -4.48
C GLY A 103 -9.96 -4.65 -5.61
N ASP A 104 -9.36 -4.50 -6.78
CA ASP A 104 -9.71 -5.33 -7.93
C ASP A 104 -9.25 -6.79 -7.77
N LEU A 105 -8.28 -7.04 -6.90
CA LEU A 105 -7.81 -8.39 -6.62
C LEU A 105 -8.80 -9.19 -5.78
N THR A 106 -9.74 -8.54 -5.10
CA THR A 106 -10.71 -9.22 -4.24
C THR A 106 -11.55 -10.23 -5.01
N GLU A 107 -11.79 -9.98 -6.30
CA GLU A 107 -12.57 -10.89 -7.14
C GLU A 107 -11.88 -12.24 -7.33
N ARG A 108 -10.57 -12.31 -7.12
CA ARG A 108 -9.78 -13.51 -7.28
C ARG A 108 -9.61 -14.30 -5.99
N LEU A 109 -10.15 -13.79 -4.89
CA LEU A 109 -10.10 -14.45 -3.58
C LEU A 109 -11.24 -15.45 -3.42
N SER A 110 -10.94 -16.58 -2.76
CA SER A 110 -12.02 -17.44 -2.26
C SER A 110 -12.73 -16.73 -1.11
N PRO A 111 -13.99 -17.12 -0.80
CA PRO A 111 -14.70 -16.55 0.35
C PRO A 111 -13.90 -16.69 1.66
N GLU A 112 -13.24 -17.83 1.85
CA GLU A 112 -12.45 -18.10 3.05
C GLU A 112 -11.25 -17.15 3.16
N ASP A 113 -10.53 -16.94 2.05
CA ASP A 113 -9.39 -16.04 2.04
C ASP A 113 -9.82 -14.59 2.20
N ALA A 114 -10.93 -14.20 1.58
CA ALA A 114 -11.49 -12.86 1.74
C ALA A 114 -11.87 -12.60 3.19
N LYS A 115 -12.49 -13.58 3.86
CA LYS A 115 -12.86 -13.45 5.27
C LYS A 115 -11.62 -13.34 6.14
N ALA A 116 -10.59 -14.14 5.88
CA ALA A 116 -9.36 -14.08 6.65
C ALA A 116 -8.68 -12.71 6.54
N LEU A 117 -8.65 -12.14 5.33
CA LEU A 117 -8.10 -10.80 5.12
C LEU A 117 -8.95 -9.74 5.81
N TYR A 118 -10.27 -9.84 5.71
CA TYR A 118 -11.19 -8.90 6.35
C TYR A 118 -10.99 -8.90 7.88
N ASP A 119 -10.97 -10.07 8.48
CA ASP A 119 -10.83 -10.19 9.93
C ASP A 119 -9.48 -9.66 10.41
N ALA A 120 -8.40 -9.99 9.70
CA ALA A 120 -7.07 -9.50 10.04
C ALA A 120 -6.98 -7.98 9.90
N TYR A 121 -7.55 -7.45 8.84
CA TYR A 121 -7.51 -6.01 8.55
C TYR A 121 -8.30 -5.21 9.60
N THR A 122 -9.51 -5.65 9.92
CA THR A 122 -10.35 -4.95 10.89
C THR A 122 -9.80 -5.07 12.31
N GLY A 123 -9.06 -6.13 12.61
CA GLY A 123 -8.37 -6.26 13.89
C GLY A 123 -7.20 -5.30 14.03
N ARG A 124 -6.56 -4.97 12.91
CA ARG A 124 -5.37 -4.12 12.90
C ARG A 124 -5.68 -2.63 12.76
N TYR A 125 -6.60 -2.28 11.85
CA TYR A 125 -6.93 -0.89 11.56
C TYR A 125 -8.30 -0.57 12.13
N LYS A 126 -8.34 0.24 13.18
CA LYS A 126 -9.56 0.57 13.89
C LYS A 126 -10.48 1.45 13.04
N ARG A 127 -11.78 1.34 13.28
CA ARG A 127 -12.79 1.99 12.46
C ARG A 127 -12.57 3.49 12.28
N TRP A 128 -12.20 4.18 13.35
CA TRP A 128 -12.02 5.64 13.33
C TRP A 128 -10.71 6.09 12.69
N GLU A 129 -9.79 5.16 12.44
CA GLU A 129 -8.50 5.46 11.83
C GLU A 129 -8.50 5.29 10.32
N ARG A 130 -9.59 4.78 9.76
CA ARG A 130 -9.62 4.36 8.36
C ARG A 130 -9.85 5.51 7.40
N LEU A 131 -9.06 5.52 6.33
CA LEU A 131 -9.25 6.42 5.20
C LEU A 131 -10.38 5.92 4.31
N PRO A 132 -10.99 6.80 3.49
CA PRO A 132 -12.08 6.39 2.59
C PRO A 132 -11.75 5.20 1.70
N ASN A 133 -10.54 5.14 1.16
CA ASN A 133 -10.11 4.01 0.30
C ASN A 133 -10.03 2.70 1.07
N GLN A 134 -9.68 2.75 2.35
CA GLN A 134 -9.67 1.56 3.20
C GLN A 134 -11.10 1.07 3.46
N ILE A 135 -12.04 2.00 3.64
CA ILE A 135 -13.45 1.67 3.83
C ILE A 135 -14.01 0.99 2.58
N GLU A 136 -13.69 1.51 1.40
CA GLU A 136 -14.13 0.92 0.13
C GLU A 136 -13.53 -0.47 -0.08
N LEU A 137 -12.26 -0.66 0.26
CA LEU A 137 -11.62 -1.97 0.20
C LEU A 137 -12.32 -2.97 1.10
N LEU A 138 -12.65 -2.56 2.33
CA LEU A 138 -13.35 -3.44 3.28
C LEU A 138 -14.73 -3.83 2.78
N LYS A 139 -15.44 -2.93 2.11
CA LYS A 139 -16.72 -3.26 1.49
C LYS A 139 -16.57 -4.36 0.44
N LYS A 140 -15.54 -4.27 -0.39
CA LYS A 140 -15.26 -5.28 -1.41
C LYS A 140 -14.90 -6.63 -0.78
N LEU A 141 -14.07 -6.64 0.26
CA LEU A 141 -13.72 -7.86 0.97
C LEU A 141 -14.95 -8.49 1.61
N LYS A 142 -15.78 -7.69 2.26
CA LYS A 142 -17.00 -8.15 2.91
C LYS A 142 -17.97 -8.76 1.90
N ALA A 143 -18.13 -8.10 0.76
CA ALA A 143 -19.02 -8.60 -0.30
C ALA A 143 -18.55 -9.94 -0.86
N ARG A 144 -17.25 -10.23 -0.82
CA ARG A 144 -16.67 -11.46 -1.33
C ARG A 144 -16.80 -12.62 -0.34
N THR A 145 -16.95 -12.33 0.94
CA THR A 145 -17.09 -13.37 1.96
C THR A 145 -18.46 -14.06 1.89
#